data_f0d1ccd13fe96086530deb904000cb88
#
_entry.id   f0d1ccd13fe96086530deb904000cb88
#
_cell.length_a   1.000
_cell.length_b   1.000
_cell.length_c   1.000
_cell.angle_alpha   90.00
_cell.angle_beta   90.00
_cell.angle_gamma   90.00
#
_symmetry.space_group_name_H-M   'P 1'
#
loop_
_entity.id
_entity.type
_entity.pdbx_description
1 polymer ?
#
loop_
_entity_poly.entity_id
_entity_poly.type
_entity_poly.pdbx_seq_one_letter_code
_entity_poly.pdbx_strand_id
1 'polypeptide(L)'
;MDEATARIIAGNRMITDLTGNPHNVMQQTLWAFESYLAANRNTEKPVLHISLNPSVDDRLTDGQFAELAREYMQKMGYGDQPYIIFRHEDNARPHIHIVSLRIDEQGRKIRDYKEWERSMKICRELEQKYGLVPSTKEERKASGVMTAVEYRKGDLKHQIANVVRPALQDYRFRSFREFKALLGLFNVTVEEVRKSVDGRTCHGLVYAALDEKGRRCGVGIKSSDIGRSVGYEALKRKCARSKTWMKAHPVQESTKEAIREALRQDTRQGFLRLLAEKGVVPILWENEQGVIYGVTYIDHGSRTVFKGSALGREFSASVLNRLYGTPLPMTIPHGDASLKEERARGETGLAEGLLDILTTESRPYPGEETVEGPYGKRKKKRKRRGPHIG
;
A
#
# COMPACT_ATOMS: atom_id res chain seq x y z
N MET A 1 -12.65 5.95 21.69
CA MET A 1 -13.60 6.29 20.59
C MET A 1 -12.99 7.51 19.93
N ASP A 2 -12.31 7.30 18.82
CA ASP A 2 -11.74 8.43 18.07
C ASP A 2 -12.91 9.13 17.37
N GLU A 3 -13.13 10.40 17.72
CA GLU A 3 -14.10 11.25 17.07
C GLU A 3 -13.82 11.28 15.57
N ALA A 4 -14.86 11.03 14.79
CA ALA A 4 -14.78 11.02 13.34
C ALA A 4 -14.28 12.39 12.86
N THR A 5 -13.08 12.43 12.32
CA THR A 5 -12.42 13.62 11.78
C THR A 5 -13.02 14.09 10.45
N ALA A 6 -14.23 13.61 10.12
CA ALA A 6 -14.99 13.96 8.93
C ALA A 6 -16.09 14.98 9.26
N ARG A 7 -16.15 16.10 8.54
CA ARG A 7 -17.22 17.10 8.67
C ARG A 7 -17.78 17.50 7.31
N ILE A 8 -19.07 17.83 7.30
CA ILE A 8 -19.73 18.34 6.10
C ILE A 8 -19.35 19.81 5.92
N ILE A 9 -18.91 20.18 4.72
CA ILE A 9 -18.53 21.56 4.40
C ILE A 9 -19.45 22.21 3.38
N ALA A 10 -20.16 21.45 2.55
CA ALA A 10 -21.14 21.97 1.61
C ALA A 10 -22.04 20.86 1.06
N GLY A 11 -23.14 21.25 0.43
CA GLY A 11 -24.01 20.39 -0.36
C GLY A 11 -24.62 21.16 -1.53
N ASN A 12 -25.20 20.41 -2.47
CA ASN A 12 -25.95 20.94 -3.59
C ASN A 12 -27.28 20.20 -3.74
N ARG A 13 -28.38 20.90 -3.90
CA ARG A 13 -29.73 20.34 -4.00
C ARG A 13 -30.10 19.37 -2.87
N MET A 14 -29.58 19.64 -1.68
CA MET A 14 -29.83 18.88 -0.47
C MET A 14 -29.94 19.83 0.71
N ILE A 15 -30.74 19.46 1.69
CA ILE A 15 -30.74 20.13 2.99
C ILE A 15 -29.50 19.59 3.72
N THR A 16 -28.51 20.45 3.92
CA THR A 16 -27.33 20.12 4.72
C THR A 16 -27.43 20.82 6.07
N ASP A 17 -27.79 20.07 7.08
CA ASP A 17 -27.57 20.51 8.45
C ASP A 17 -26.09 20.34 8.78
N LEU A 18 -25.33 21.42 8.73
CA LEU A 18 -23.89 21.43 8.99
C LEU A 18 -23.53 21.13 10.46
N THR A 19 -24.54 21.11 11.33
CA THR A 19 -24.38 20.85 12.78
C THR A 19 -25.00 19.53 13.21
N GLY A 20 -25.62 18.79 12.29
CA GLY A 20 -26.49 17.68 12.57
C GLY A 20 -25.81 16.37 12.93
N ASN A 21 -26.58 15.53 13.59
CA ASN A 21 -26.23 14.14 13.88
C ASN A 21 -25.94 13.38 12.58
N PRO A 22 -24.82 12.63 12.48
CA PRO A 22 -24.44 11.85 11.28
C PRO A 22 -25.56 10.95 10.73
N HIS A 23 -26.43 10.42 11.60
CA HIS A 23 -27.57 9.61 11.20
C HIS A 23 -28.63 10.42 10.43
N ASN A 24 -28.92 11.64 10.87
CA ASN A 24 -29.86 12.52 10.17
C ASN A 24 -29.34 12.95 8.80
N VAL A 25 -28.06 13.24 8.70
CA VAL A 25 -27.39 13.57 7.43
C VAL A 25 -27.49 12.42 6.44
N MET A 26 -27.25 11.19 6.88
CA MET A 26 -27.37 10.02 6.04
C MET A 26 -28.81 9.85 5.53
N GLN A 27 -29.81 9.99 6.40
CA GLN A 27 -31.22 9.90 5.99
C GLN A 27 -31.61 10.99 5.00
N GLN A 28 -31.22 12.23 5.25
CA GLN A 28 -31.49 13.35 4.34
C GLN A 28 -30.82 13.15 2.98
N THR A 29 -29.59 12.60 2.97
CA THR A 29 -28.88 12.26 1.73
C THR A 29 -29.62 11.17 0.96
N LEU A 30 -30.07 10.13 1.64
CA LEU A 30 -30.86 9.05 1.03
C LEU A 30 -32.17 9.56 0.43
N TRP A 31 -32.89 10.41 1.11
CA TRP A 31 -34.12 11.01 0.58
C TRP A 31 -33.87 11.87 -0.66
N ALA A 32 -32.81 12.69 -0.64
CA ALA A 32 -32.45 13.49 -1.80
C ALA A 32 -32.08 12.64 -3.02
N PHE A 33 -31.54 11.43 -2.80
CA PHE A 33 -31.13 10.50 -3.84
C PHE A 33 -32.26 9.58 -4.32
N GLU A 34 -33.29 9.35 -3.51
CA GLU A 34 -34.32 8.33 -3.76
C GLU A 34 -35.08 8.55 -5.07
N SER A 35 -35.47 9.80 -5.38
CA SER A 35 -36.20 10.13 -6.62
C SER A 35 -35.37 9.81 -7.86
N TYR A 36 -34.07 10.08 -7.85
CA TYR A 36 -33.15 9.79 -8.96
C TYR A 36 -32.91 8.30 -9.10
N LEU A 37 -32.73 7.59 -7.99
CA LEU A 37 -32.51 6.14 -7.97
C LEU A 37 -33.78 5.37 -8.41
N ALA A 38 -34.96 5.90 -8.08
CA ALA A 38 -36.23 5.32 -8.52
C ALA A 38 -36.45 5.53 -10.03
N ALA A 39 -35.99 6.64 -10.59
CA ALA A 39 -36.12 6.96 -12.02
C ALA A 39 -35.32 6.04 -12.95
N ASN A 40 -34.21 5.47 -12.45
CA ASN A 40 -33.38 4.54 -13.24
C ASN A 40 -32.85 3.37 -12.43
N ARG A 41 -33.45 2.20 -12.63
CA ARG A 41 -33.06 0.95 -11.99
C ARG A 41 -32.06 0.10 -12.80
N ASN A 42 -31.68 0.59 -14.01
CA ASN A 42 -30.81 -0.18 -14.92
C ASN A 42 -29.32 0.15 -14.73
N THR A 43 -29.00 1.25 -14.06
CA THR A 43 -27.60 1.65 -13.80
C THR A 43 -27.03 0.82 -12.67
N GLU A 44 -26.03 -0.02 -12.96
CA GLU A 44 -25.44 -0.94 -11.97
C GLU A 44 -24.71 -0.23 -10.81
N LYS A 45 -24.18 0.97 -11.05
CA LYS A 45 -23.41 1.77 -10.06
C LYS A 45 -23.89 3.23 -10.10
N PRO A 46 -25.07 3.51 -9.56
CA PRO A 46 -25.68 4.83 -9.63
C PRO A 46 -24.99 5.86 -8.74
N VAL A 47 -24.40 5.45 -7.62
CA VAL A 47 -23.72 6.34 -6.71
C VAL A 47 -22.31 6.65 -7.22
N LEU A 48 -21.94 7.92 -7.16
CA LEU A 48 -20.64 8.47 -7.52
C LEU A 48 -19.94 8.91 -6.24
N HIS A 49 -18.73 8.40 -6.01
CA HIS A 49 -17.85 8.82 -4.92
C HIS A 49 -16.54 9.33 -5.50
N ILE A 50 -16.20 10.57 -5.21
CA ILE A 50 -15.01 11.26 -5.68
C ILE A 50 -14.18 11.67 -4.47
N SER A 51 -12.86 11.52 -4.55
CA SER A 51 -11.92 12.06 -3.57
C SER A 51 -10.99 13.04 -4.25
N LEU A 52 -10.94 14.29 -3.76
CA LEU A 52 -9.99 15.31 -4.19
C LEU A 52 -8.97 15.54 -3.09
N ASN A 53 -7.70 15.32 -3.45
CA ASN A 53 -6.59 15.27 -2.52
C ASN A 53 -5.50 16.28 -2.94
N PRO A 54 -5.59 17.57 -2.53
CA PRO A 54 -4.54 18.56 -2.76
C PRO A 54 -3.21 18.16 -2.12
N SER A 55 -2.10 18.82 -2.44
CA SER A 55 -0.82 18.57 -1.77
C SER A 55 -0.90 18.84 -0.27
N VAL A 56 -0.02 18.24 0.51
CA VAL A 56 0.13 18.55 1.96
C VAL A 56 0.56 20.00 2.21
N ASP A 57 1.18 20.62 1.20
CA ASP A 57 1.62 22.00 1.24
C ASP A 57 0.48 22.98 0.92
N ASP A 58 -0.61 22.48 0.31
CA ASP A 58 -1.80 23.28 0.01
C ASP A 58 -2.66 23.45 1.27
N ARG A 59 -2.78 24.70 1.74
CA ARG A 59 -3.63 25.02 2.89
C ARG A 59 -4.92 25.66 2.42
N LEU A 60 -5.94 24.83 2.22
CA LEU A 60 -7.26 25.29 1.80
C LEU A 60 -8.21 25.41 2.99
N THR A 61 -8.97 26.50 3.03
CA THR A 61 -10.11 26.68 3.93
C THR A 61 -11.29 25.84 3.47
N ASP A 62 -12.31 25.65 4.32
CA ASP A 62 -13.55 24.94 3.95
C ASP A 62 -14.26 25.59 2.76
N GLY A 63 -14.31 26.93 2.74
CA GLY A 63 -14.88 27.69 1.63
C GLY A 63 -14.17 27.41 0.31
N GLN A 64 -12.83 27.40 0.33
CA GLN A 64 -12.01 27.09 -0.86
C GLN A 64 -12.19 25.64 -1.32
N PHE A 65 -12.24 24.69 -0.38
CA PHE A 65 -12.55 23.28 -0.72
C PHE A 65 -13.94 23.14 -1.34
N ALA A 66 -14.95 23.82 -0.78
CA ALA A 66 -16.30 23.79 -1.31
C ALA A 66 -16.40 24.40 -2.72
N GLU A 67 -15.66 25.48 -2.97
CA GLU A 67 -15.63 26.14 -4.28
C GLU A 67 -14.91 25.28 -5.33
N LEU A 68 -13.78 24.73 -4.98
CA LEU A 68 -13.02 23.77 -5.80
C LEU A 68 -13.87 22.54 -6.16
N ALA A 69 -14.61 22.00 -5.19
CA ALA A 69 -15.51 20.87 -5.42
C ALA A 69 -16.66 21.21 -6.36
N ARG A 70 -17.31 22.40 -6.18
CA ARG A 70 -18.39 22.85 -7.06
C ARG A 70 -17.91 22.99 -8.51
N GLU A 71 -16.75 23.62 -8.70
CA GLU A 71 -16.20 23.80 -10.05
C GLU A 71 -15.79 22.45 -10.68
N TYR A 72 -15.21 21.55 -9.89
CA TYR A 72 -14.92 20.21 -10.35
C TYR A 72 -16.19 19.47 -10.80
N MET A 73 -17.24 19.48 -9.99
CA MET A 73 -18.51 18.84 -10.32
C MET A 73 -19.16 19.46 -11.56
N GLN A 74 -19.11 20.78 -11.71
CA GLN A 74 -19.62 21.48 -12.89
C GLN A 74 -18.87 21.05 -14.16
N LYS A 75 -17.54 21.05 -14.14
CA LYS A 75 -16.69 20.67 -15.27
C LYS A 75 -16.82 19.18 -15.64
N MET A 76 -17.07 18.33 -14.66
CA MET A 76 -17.33 16.90 -14.86
C MET A 76 -18.72 16.61 -15.43
N GLY A 77 -19.63 17.58 -15.43
CA GLY A 77 -21.01 17.43 -15.88
C GLY A 77 -21.98 16.92 -14.78
N TYR A 78 -21.59 17.08 -13.53
CA TYR A 78 -22.38 16.71 -12.35
C TYR A 78 -22.83 17.94 -11.53
N GLY A 79 -22.69 19.15 -12.07
CA GLY A 79 -23.00 20.40 -11.35
C GLY A 79 -24.45 20.50 -10.89
N ASP A 80 -25.37 19.95 -11.67
CA ASP A 80 -26.81 19.96 -11.37
C ASP A 80 -27.28 18.77 -10.53
N GLN A 81 -26.36 17.89 -10.13
CA GLN A 81 -26.69 16.73 -9.34
C GLN A 81 -26.83 17.07 -7.84
N PRO A 82 -27.63 16.32 -7.09
CA PRO A 82 -27.53 16.36 -5.64
C PRO A 82 -26.19 15.78 -5.22
N TYR A 83 -25.45 16.50 -4.38
CA TYR A 83 -24.21 16.02 -3.81
C TYR A 83 -23.93 16.64 -2.45
N ILE A 84 -23.14 15.92 -1.66
CA ILE A 84 -22.64 16.34 -0.35
C ILE A 84 -21.12 16.25 -0.34
N ILE A 85 -20.49 17.22 0.33
CA ILE A 85 -19.02 17.33 0.42
C ILE A 85 -18.60 17.18 1.87
N PHE A 86 -17.77 16.17 2.11
CA PHE A 86 -17.16 15.92 3.41
C PHE A 86 -15.68 16.32 3.36
N ARG A 87 -15.21 17.03 4.36
CA ARG A 87 -13.80 17.26 4.61
C ARG A 87 -13.30 16.26 5.64
N HIS A 88 -12.19 15.62 5.33
CA HIS A 88 -11.50 14.67 6.18
C HIS A 88 -10.13 15.23 6.60
N GLU A 89 -9.80 15.04 7.88
CA GLU A 89 -8.49 15.41 8.47
C GLU A 89 -7.86 14.22 9.22
N ASP A 90 -8.27 13.00 8.86
CA ASP A 90 -7.76 11.74 9.40
C ASP A 90 -6.31 11.43 9.01
N ASN A 91 -5.78 12.15 8.03
CA ASN A 91 -4.42 12.09 7.54
C ASN A 91 -3.72 13.45 7.71
N ALA A 92 -2.37 13.46 7.65
CA ALA A 92 -1.59 14.69 7.59
C ALA A 92 -1.94 15.58 6.36
N ARG A 93 -2.78 15.08 5.47
CA ARG A 93 -3.22 15.69 4.23
C ARG A 93 -4.72 15.93 4.25
N PRO A 94 -5.19 17.16 4.49
CA PRO A 94 -6.61 17.50 4.38
C PRO A 94 -7.14 17.20 2.98
N HIS A 95 -8.27 16.53 2.90
CA HIS A 95 -8.88 16.13 1.63
C HIS A 95 -10.40 16.14 1.73
N ILE A 96 -11.05 16.10 0.57
CA ILE A 96 -12.52 16.08 0.52
C ILE A 96 -13.04 14.86 -0.21
N HIS A 97 -14.19 14.39 0.25
CA HIS A 97 -15.00 13.39 -0.43
C HIS A 97 -16.30 14.03 -0.90
N ILE A 98 -16.68 13.73 -2.14
CA ILE A 98 -17.94 14.17 -2.74
C ILE A 98 -18.76 12.92 -3.04
N VAL A 99 -19.96 12.86 -2.51
CA VAL A 99 -20.90 11.77 -2.79
C VAL A 99 -22.06 12.32 -3.61
N SER A 100 -22.35 11.72 -4.75
CA SER A 100 -23.33 12.17 -5.74
C SER A 100 -23.94 11.00 -6.51
N LEU A 101 -24.70 11.28 -7.55
CA LEU A 101 -25.36 10.30 -8.43
C LEU A 101 -24.95 10.45 -9.89
N ARG A 102 -24.94 9.31 -10.61
CA ARG A 102 -24.74 9.22 -12.07
C ARG A 102 -26.03 9.23 -12.87
N ILE A 103 -27.15 9.57 -12.27
CA ILE A 103 -28.47 9.56 -12.87
C ILE A 103 -29.03 10.97 -12.73
N ASP A 104 -29.47 11.55 -13.84
CA ASP A 104 -30.09 12.89 -13.86
C ASP A 104 -31.57 12.83 -13.42
N GLU A 105 -32.23 13.99 -13.30
CA GLU A 105 -33.64 14.12 -12.92
C GLU A 105 -34.59 13.42 -13.89
N GLN A 106 -34.17 13.24 -15.15
CA GLN A 106 -34.95 12.56 -16.18
C GLN A 106 -34.70 11.05 -16.22
N GLY A 107 -33.96 10.50 -15.23
CA GLY A 107 -33.61 9.10 -15.14
C GLY A 107 -32.55 8.64 -16.15
N ARG A 108 -31.84 9.56 -16.83
CA ARG A 108 -30.78 9.22 -17.78
C ARG A 108 -29.44 9.10 -17.06
N LYS A 109 -28.64 8.13 -17.47
CA LYS A 109 -27.27 8.00 -16.95
C LYS A 109 -26.41 9.14 -17.53
N ILE A 110 -25.76 9.89 -16.64
CA ILE A 110 -24.75 10.89 -17.03
C ILE A 110 -23.54 10.18 -17.65
N ARG A 111 -23.00 10.78 -18.70
CA ARG A 111 -21.92 10.21 -19.50
C ARG A 111 -20.64 10.01 -18.65
N ASP A 112 -20.24 8.75 -18.45
CA ASP A 112 -19.03 8.33 -17.73
C ASP A 112 -17.89 7.90 -18.67
N TYR A 113 -18.04 8.05 -20.00
CA TYR A 113 -17.00 7.72 -20.98
C TYR A 113 -15.74 8.55 -20.72
N LYS A 114 -14.61 7.86 -20.60
CA LYS A 114 -13.29 8.46 -20.28
C LYS A 114 -13.32 9.36 -19.04
N GLU A 115 -14.12 9.01 -18.05
CA GLU A 115 -14.32 9.79 -16.82
C GLU A 115 -12.97 10.09 -16.13
N TRP A 116 -12.07 9.11 -16.08
CA TRP A 116 -10.76 9.28 -15.49
C TRP A 116 -9.89 10.30 -16.25
N GLU A 117 -9.84 10.23 -17.60
CA GLU A 117 -9.05 11.15 -18.41
C GLU A 117 -9.58 12.60 -18.28
N ARG A 118 -10.91 12.77 -18.28
CA ARG A 118 -11.57 14.06 -18.07
C ARG A 118 -11.29 14.62 -16.68
N SER A 119 -11.42 13.78 -15.65
CA SER A 119 -11.11 14.14 -14.26
C SER A 119 -9.68 14.63 -14.12
N MET A 120 -8.71 13.90 -14.67
CA MET A 120 -7.29 14.30 -14.60
C MET A 120 -7.02 15.64 -15.29
N LYS A 121 -7.65 15.89 -16.45
CA LYS A 121 -7.53 17.18 -17.13
C LYS A 121 -8.10 18.33 -16.29
N ILE A 122 -9.31 18.13 -15.74
CA ILE A 122 -9.97 19.11 -14.87
C ILE A 122 -9.13 19.37 -13.61
N CYS A 123 -8.56 18.34 -12.97
CA CYS A 123 -7.67 18.53 -11.83
C CYS A 123 -6.48 19.44 -12.18
N ARG A 124 -5.84 19.27 -13.36
CA ARG A 124 -4.74 20.15 -13.79
C ARG A 124 -5.18 21.59 -14.01
N GLU A 125 -6.36 21.79 -14.60
CA GLU A 125 -6.93 23.13 -14.76
C GLU A 125 -7.21 23.80 -13.41
N LEU A 126 -7.75 23.04 -12.45
CA LEU A 126 -8.03 23.55 -11.10
C LEU A 126 -6.74 23.81 -10.30
N GLU A 127 -5.73 22.93 -10.37
CA GLU A 127 -4.42 23.16 -9.76
C GLU A 127 -3.83 24.50 -10.23
N GLN A 128 -3.87 24.76 -11.55
CA GLN A 128 -3.37 26.00 -12.12
C GLN A 128 -4.20 27.22 -11.70
N LYS A 129 -5.53 27.10 -11.72
CA LYS A 129 -6.46 28.21 -11.40
C LYS A 129 -6.37 28.61 -9.92
N TYR A 130 -6.27 27.64 -9.02
CA TYR A 130 -6.24 27.88 -7.58
C TYR A 130 -4.82 28.01 -7.01
N GLY A 131 -3.79 27.98 -7.88
CA GLY A 131 -2.40 28.08 -7.47
C GLY A 131 -1.94 26.93 -6.57
N LEU A 132 -2.54 25.74 -6.76
CA LEU A 132 -2.19 24.55 -5.99
C LEU A 132 -0.91 23.91 -6.49
N VAL A 133 -0.23 23.19 -5.62
CA VAL A 133 0.97 22.44 -5.98
C VAL A 133 0.60 21.35 -7.01
N PRO A 134 1.14 21.39 -8.22
CA PRO A 134 0.79 20.47 -9.28
C PRO A 134 1.17 19.04 -8.91
N SER A 135 0.25 18.08 -9.01
CA SER A 135 0.55 16.66 -8.84
C SER A 135 1.24 16.10 -10.09
N THR A 136 2.48 16.50 -10.32
CA THR A 136 3.30 16.07 -11.46
C THR A 136 3.90 14.67 -11.27
N LYS A 137 4.42 14.07 -12.37
CA LYS A 137 5.17 12.82 -12.26
C LYS A 137 6.45 12.97 -11.43
N GLU A 138 7.06 14.16 -11.46
CA GLU A 138 8.24 14.49 -10.66
C GLU A 138 7.90 14.56 -9.18
N GLU A 139 6.77 15.14 -8.80
CA GLU A 139 6.30 15.16 -7.40
C GLU A 139 5.86 13.78 -6.91
N ARG A 140 5.26 12.96 -7.77
CA ARG A 140 5.04 11.54 -7.45
C ARG A 140 6.34 10.78 -7.24
N LYS A 141 7.44 11.19 -7.89
CA LYS A 141 8.78 10.67 -7.61
C LYS A 141 9.35 11.27 -6.31
N ALA A 142 9.09 12.53 -6.02
CA ALA A 142 9.51 13.17 -4.77
C ALA A 142 8.65 12.73 -3.57
N SER A 143 7.34 12.56 -3.74
CA SER A 143 6.46 11.93 -2.74
C SER A 143 6.66 10.40 -2.65
N GLY A 144 7.44 9.83 -3.53
CA GLY A 144 7.96 8.47 -3.49
C GLY A 144 9.08 8.25 -2.48
N VAL A 145 9.33 9.20 -1.57
CA VAL A 145 10.11 8.97 -0.35
C VAL A 145 9.33 7.98 0.50
N MET A 146 9.79 6.72 0.51
CA MET A 146 9.24 5.71 1.40
C MET A 146 9.47 6.17 2.84
N THR A 147 8.39 6.41 3.57
CA THR A 147 8.42 6.75 5.00
C THR A 147 8.18 5.49 5.82
N ALA A 148 8.88 5.36 6.93
CA ALA A 148 8.67 4.23 7.84
C ALA A 148 7.22 4.23 8.36
N VAL A 149 6.60 3.05 8.35
CA VAL A 149 5.23 2.86 8.81
C VAL A 149 5.16 3.04 10.33
N GLU A 150 4.22 3.84 10.77
CA GLU A 150 3.89 4.03 12.17
C GLU A 150 2.54 3.36 12.46
N TYR A 151 2.56 2.13 13.00
CA TYR A 151 1.36 1.30 13.14
C TYR A 151 0.27 1.89 14.06
N ARG A 152 0.62 2.88 14.89
CA ARG A 152 -0.32 3.58 15.80
C ARG A 152 -0.96 4.81 15.17
N LYS A 153 -0.54 5.22 13.97
CA LYS A 153 -1.01 6.44 13.33
C LYS A 153 -1.74 6.13 12.02
N GLY A 154 -2.98 6.53 11.92
CA GLY A 154 -3.76 6.62 10.69
C GLY A 154 -4.02 5.31 9.95
N ASP A 155 -4.29 5.40 8.65
CA ASP A 155 -4.61 4.27 7.76
C ASP A 155 -3.36 3.41 7.46
N LEU A 156 -3.22 2.33 8.23
CA LEU A 156 -2.12 1.38 8.10
C LEU A 156 -2.02 0.78 6.69
N LYS A 157 -3.15 0.54 6.02
CA LYS A 157 -3.19 0.02 4.66
C LYS A 157 -2.56 1.01 3.68
N HIS A 158 -2.87 2.28 3.83
CA HIS A 158 -2.30 3.34 2.98
C HIS A 158 -0.80 3.50 3.21
N GLN A 159 -0.37 3.53 4.47
CA GLN A 159 1.05 3.61 4.82
C GLN A 159 1.84 2.44 4.23
N ILE A 160 1.37 1.20 4.41
CA ILE A 160 2.01 0.00 3.83
C ILE A 160 2.02 0.07 2.30
N ALA A 161 0.93 0.50 1.66
CA ALA A 161 0.87 0.66 0.21
C ALA A 161 1.89 1.68 -0.32
N ASN A 162 2.13 2.76 0.41
CA ASN A 162 3.11 3.81 0.09
C ASN A 162 4.56 3.35 0.23
N VAL A 163 4.82 2.28 0.97
CA VAL A 163 6.13 1.63 1.04
C VAL A 163 6.26 0.54 -0.05
N VAL A 164 5.28 -0.35 -0.14
CA VAL A 164 5.37 -1.55 -0.98
C VAL A 164 5.37 -1.23 -2.48
N ARG A 165 4.56 -0.26 -2.92
CA ARG A 165 4.48 0.12 -4.34
C ARG A 165 5.80 0.70 -4.86
N PRO A 166 6.41 1.73 -4.23
CA PRO A 166 7.72 2.24 -4.66
C PRO A 166 8.83 1.21 -4.52
N ALA A 167 8.83 0.38 -3.45
CA ALA A 167 9.81 -0.68 -3.29
C ALA A 167 9.82 -1.65 -4.48
N LEU A 168 8.63 -2.08 -4.96
CA LEU A 168 8.50 -2.94 -6.13
C LEU A 168 8.78 -2.20 -7.45
N GLN A 169 8.46 -0.92 -7.55
CA GLN A 169 8.61 -0.14 -8.76
C GLN A 169 10.08 0.26 -8.98
N ASP A 170 10.71 0.85 -7.97
CA ASP A 170 11.96 1.58 -8.10
C ASP A 170 13.19 0.75 -7.75
N TYR A 171 13.09 -0.15 -6.76
CA TYR A 171 14.24 -0.94 -6.33
C TYR A 171 14.42 -2.22 -7.15
N ARG A 172 15.68 -2.70 -7.21
CA ARG A 172 16.08 -3.96 -7.85
C ARG A 172 16.55 -4.93 -6.79
N PHE A 173 15.98 -6.13 -6.79
CA PHE A 173 16.31 -7.22 -5.86
C PHE A 173 16.05 -8.56 -6.56
N ARG A 174 16.76 -9.61 -6.16
CA ARG A 174 16.76 -10.91 -6.84
C ARG A 174 15.92 -11.97 -6.15
N SER A 175 15.52 -11.73 -4.89
CA SER A 175 14.86 -12.72 -4.06
C SER A 175 13.81 -12.10 -3.13
N PHE A 176 12.89 -12.94 -2.66
CA PHE A 176 11.93 -12.59 -1.63
C PHE A 176 12.61 -12.06 -0.35
N ARG A 177 13.74 -12.69 0.06
CA ARG A 177 14.49 -12.27 1.24
C ARG A 177 15.09 -10.87 1.09
N GLU A 178 15.61 -10.52 -0.09
CA GLU A 178 16.11 -9.16 -0.38
C GLU A 178 14.98 -8.13 -0.36
N PHE A 179 13.80 -8.49 -0.90
CA PHE A 179 12.62 -7.65 -0.83
C PHE A 179 12.12 -7.44 0.61
N LYS A 180 12.05 -8.53 1.40
CA LYS A 180 11.67 -8.46 2.81
C LYS A 180 12.65 -7.57 3.61
N ALA A 181 13.95 -7.66 3.33
CA ALA A 181 14.97 -6.81 3.95
C ALA A 181 14.74 -5.32 3.64
N LEU A 182 14.47 -4.99 2.37
CA LEU A 182 14.15 -3.62 1.96
C LEU A 182 12.93 -3.08 2.71
N LEU A 183 11.84 -3.86 2.77
CA LEU A 183 10.63 -3.43 3.47
C LEU A 183 10.85 -3.23 4.97
N GLY A 184 11.72 -4.05 5.57
CA GLY A 184 12.05 -3.97 7.00
C GLY A 184 12.60 -2.60 7.42
N LEU A 185 13.33 -1.90 6.54
CA LEU A 185 13.80 -0.52 6.79
C LEU A 185 12.65 0.48 7.02
N PHE A 186 11.48 0.15 6.52
CA PHE A 186 10.29 1.01 6.60
C PHE A 186 9.22 0.44 7.53
N ASN A 187 9.63 -0.40 8.49
CA ASN A 187 8.74 -1.05 9.45
C ASN A 187 7.63 -1.87 8.79
N VAL A 188 7.91 -2.50 7.66
CA VAL A 188 6.99 -3.38 6.95
C VAL A 188 7.60 -4.77 6.78
N THR A 189 6.84 -5.80 7.04
CA THR A 189 7.19 -7.18 6.70
C THR A 189 6.25 -7.75 5.64
N VAL A 190 6.68 -8.83 5.00
CA VAL A 190 5.90 -9.56 4.02
C VAL A 190 6.04 -11.06 4.24
N GLU A 191 4.94 -11.78 4.09
CA GLU A 191 4.86 -13.24 4.22
C GLU A 191 4.18 -13.82 2.99
N GLU A 192 4.71 -14.97 2.53
CA GLU A 192 4.09 -15.76 1.48
C GLU A 192 3.08 -16.72 2.10
N VAL A 193 1.85 -16.67 1.62
CA VAL A 193 0.78 -17.57 2.04
C VAL A 193 0.43 -18.48 0.87
N ARG A 194 0.33 -19.79 1.13
CA ARG A 194 -0.05 -20.81 0.16
C ARG A 194 -1.38 -21.41 0.57
N LYS A 195 -2.33 -21.44 -0.37
CA LYS A 195 -3.61 -22.09 -0.18
C LYS A 195 -3.87 -23.05 -1.34
N SER A 196 -4.31 -24.27 -1.05
CA SER A 196 -4.80 -25.18 -2.07
C SER A 196 -6.30 -24.96 -2.25
N VAL A 197 -6.72 -24.66 -3.49
CA VAL A 197 -8.12 -24.50 -3.86
C VAL A 197 -8.34 -25.35 -5.10
N ASP A 198 -9.25 -26.31 -5.04
CA ASP A 198 -9.58 -27.22 -6.15
C ASP A 198 -8.34 -27.92 -6.75
N GLY A 199 -7.42 -28.39 -5.91
CA GLY A 199 -6.19 -29.06 -6.32
C GLY A 199 -5.12 -28.12 -6.92
N ARG A 200 -5.35 -26.81 -6.97
CA ARG A 200 -4.39 -25.82 -7.45
C ARG A 200 -3.80 -25.04 -6.27
N THR A 201 -2.48 -24.96 -6.21
CA THR A 201 -1.79 -24.13 -5.21
C THR A 201 -1.82 -22.67 -5.62
N CYS A 202 -2.54 -21.86 -4.84
CA CYS A 202 -2.58 -20.41 -4.98
C CYS A 202 -1.56 -19.78 -4.02
N HIS A 203 -0.75 -18.85 -4.54
CA HIS A 203 0.23 -18.10 -3.77
C HIS A 203 -0.27 -16.67 -3.55
N GLY A 204 -0.22 -16.22 -2.31
CA GLY A 204 -0.57 -14.86 -1.91
C GLY A 204 0.56 -14.19 -1.13
N LEU A 205 0.48 -12.87 -1.00
CA LEU A 205 1.34 -12.11 -0.09
C LEU A 205 0.47 -11.39 0.93
N VAL A 206 0.93 -11.40 2.18
CA VAL A 206 0.36 -10.63 3.28
C VAL A 206 1.43 -9.69 3.80
N TYR A 207 1.12 -8.41 3.85
CA TYR A 207 1.98 -7.37 4.38
C TYR A 207 1.53 -7.00 5.79
N ALA A 208 2.45 -6.71 6.69
CA ALA A 208 2.15 -6.26 8.04
C ALA A 208 3.15 -5.21 8.51
N ALA A 209 2.74 -4.37 9.45
CA ALA A 209 3.65 -3.44 10.10
C ALA A 209 4.54 -4.17 11.12
N LEU A 210 5.70 -3.59 11.39
CA LEU A 210 6.60 -3.98 12.47
C LEU A 210 6.63 -2.91 13.55
N ASP A 211 6.77 -3.33 14.80
CA ASP A 211 7.06 -2.45 15.92
C ASP A 211 8.56 -2.09 15.95
N GLU A 212 8.94 -1.23 16.89
CA GLU A 212 10.34 -0.79 17.11
C GLU A 212 11.29 -1.95 17.43
N LYS A 213 10.76 -3.10 17.86
CA LYS A 213 11.51 -4.33 18.16
C LYS A 213 11.53 -5.30 16.96
N GLY A 214 11.00 -4.89 15.80
CA GLY A 214 10.92 -5.73 14.61
C GLY A 214 9.87 -6.83 14.69
N ARG A 215 8.96 -6.80 15.66
CA ARG A 215 7.86 -7.77 15.80
C ARG A 215 6.65 -7.31 15.01
N ARG A 216 5.97 -8.26 14.40
CA ARG A 216 4.73 -8.00 13.67
C ARG A 216 3.68 -7.39 14.59
N CYS A 217 3.05 -6.32 14.13
CA CYS A 217 1.95 -5.66 14.82
C CYS A 217 0.79 -5.36 13.85
N GLY A 218 -0.40 -5.27 14.41
CA GLY A 218 -1.62 -5.04 13.65
C GLY A 218 -2.09 -6.23 12.80
N VAL A 219 -3.19 -6.02 12.08
CA VAL A 219 -3.77 -7.02 11.17
C VAL A 219 -2.99 -7.05 9.87
N GLY A 220 -2.67 -8.26 9.38
CA GLY A 220 -2.02 -8.42 8.07
C GLY A 220 -2.93 -8.01 6.91
N ILE A 221 -2.38 -7.27 5.96
CA ILE A 221 -3.09 -6.76 4.80
C ILE A 221 -2.77 -7.63 3.60
N LYS A 222 -3.79 -8.22 2.98
CA LYS A 222 -3.62 -9.02 1.77
C LYS A 222 -3.12 -8.13 0.62
N SER A 223 -2.22 -8.64 -0.19
CA SER A 223 -1.75 -7.92 -1.38
C SER A 223 -2.88 -7.55 -2.35
N SER A 224 -3.96 -8.35 -2.41
CA SER A 224 -5.16 -8.06 -3.20
C SER A 224 -5.86 -6.77 -2.80
N ASP A 225 -5.84 -6.44 -1.50
CA ASP A 225 -6.49 -5.25 -0.95
C ASP A 225 -5.69 -3.97 -1.24
N ILE A 226 -4.39 -4.11 -1.51
CA ILE A 226 -3.52 -3.00 -1.94
C ILE A 226 -3.58 -2.85 -3.47
N GLY A 227 -3.53 -3.96 -4.21
CA GLY A 227 -3.63 -3.96 -5.67
C GLY A 227 -2.86 -5.07 -6.35
N ARG A 228 -3.21 -5.37 -7.60
CA ARG A 228 -2.59 -6.44 -8.40
C ARG A 228 -1.09 -6.26 -8.64
N SER A 229 -0.60 -5.01 -8.62
CA SER A 229 0.80 -4.67 -8.86
C SER A 229 1.75 -5.08 -7.73
N VAL A 230 1.22 -5.41 -6.55
CA VAL A 230 1.99 -5.77 -5.36
C VAL A 230 1.78 -7.23 -4.91
N GLY A 231 1.13 -8.05 -5.75
CA GLY A 231 0.88 -9.47 -5.48
C GLY A 231 2.08 -10.37 -5.80
N TYR A 232 1.95 -11.64 -5.45
CA TYR A 232 3.00 -12.66 -5.60
C TYR A 232 3.57 -12.74 -7.03
N GLU A 233 2.71 -12.78 -8.05
CA GLU A 233 3.16 -12.84 -9.45
C GLU A 233 3.88 -11.56 -9.90
N ALA A 234 3.51 -10.40 -9.39
CA ALA A 234 4.22 -9.16 -9.66
C ALA A 234 5.63 -9.18 -9.05
N LEU A 235 5.75 -9.63 -7.80
CA LEU A 235 7.02 -9.81 -7.12
C LEU A 235 7.93 -10.81 -7.85
N LYS A 236 7.40 -11.96 -8.26
CA LYS A 236 8.12 -12.99 -9.02
C LYS A 236 8.68 -12.45 -10.34
N ARG A 237 7.84 -11.73 -11.12
CA ARG A 237 8.26 -11.06 -12.34
C ARG A 237 9.34 -9.99 -12.08
N LYS A 238 9.20 -9.21 -11.00
CA LYS A 238 10.20 -8.20 -10.61
C LYS A 238 11.53 -8.83 -10.28
N CYS A 239 11.55 -9.89 -9.47
CA CYS A 239 12.77 -10.64 -9.16
C CYS A 239 13.46 -11.19 -10.42
N ALA A 240 12.72 -11.77 -11.35
CA ALA A 240 13.25 -12.29 -12.60
C ALA A 240 13.89 -11.18 -13.45
N ARG A 241 13.17 -10.06 -13.66
CA ARG A 241 13.70 -8.89 -14.39
C ARG A 241 14.95 -8.30 -13.72
N SER A 242 14.94 -8.19 -12.40
CA SER A 242 16.07 -7.67 -11.63
C SER A 242 17.28 -8.59 -11.75
N LYS A 243 17.11 -9.91 -11.72
CA LYS A 243 18.21 -10.88 -11.94
C LYS A 243 18.88 -10.68 -13.28
N THR A 244 18.11 -10.54 -14.35
CA THR A 244 18.65 -10.32 -15.71
C THR A 244 19.37 -8.97 -15.78
N TRP A 245 18.76 -7.92 -15.27
CA TRP A 245 19.36 -6.59 -15.29
C TRP A 245 20.67 -6.53 -14.49
N MET A 246 20.69 -7.08 -13.26
CA MET A 246 21.87 -7.08 -12.39
C MET A 246 23.03 -7.96 -12.91
N LYS A 247 22.76 -8.91 -13.80
CA LYS A 247 23.81 -9.65 -14.53
C LYS A 247 24.50 -8.77 -15.57
N ALA A 248 23.71 -7.96 -16.29
CA ALA A 248 24.24 -7.06 -17.33
C ALA A 248 24.85 -5.79 -16.73
N HIS A 249 24.47 -5.41 -15.51
CA HIS A 249 24.93 -4.21 -14.83
C HIS A 249 25.52 -4.62 -13.46
N PRO A 250 26.82 -4.95 -13.40
CA PRO A 250 27.50 -5.24 -12.14
C PRO A 250 27.32 -4.10 -11.14
N VAL A 251 27.37 -4.44 -9.86
CA VAL A 251 27.34 -3.43 -8.78
C VAL A 251 28.46 -2.44 -9.00
N GLN A 252 28.14 -1.14 -8.90
CA GLN A 252 29.14 -0.07 -9.08
C GLN A 252 30.31 -0.28 -8.14
N GLU A 253 31.51 -0.08 -8.64
CA GLU A 253 32.71 -0.23 -7.82
C GLU A 253 32.72 0.76 -6.66
N SER A 254 32.12 1.95 -6.85
CA SER A 254 31.92 2.94 -5.79
C SER A 254 31.15 2.40 -4.57
N THR A 255 30.15 1.55 -4.78
CA THR A 255 29.40 0.89 -3.68
C THR A 255 30.30 -0.11 -2.93
N LYS A 256 31.11 -0.86 -3.64
CA LYS A 256 32.05 -1.80 -3.01
C LYS A 256 33.15 -1.08 -2.25
N GLU A 257 33.67 0.02 -2.82
CA GLU A 257 34.67 0.87 -2.15
C GLU A 257 34.09 1.49 -0.88
N ALA A 258 32.86 1.97 -0.92
CA ALA A 258 32.17 2.48 0.26
C ALA A 258 32.08 1.41 1.38
N ILE A 259 31.76 0.18 1.01
CA ILE A 259 31.68 -0.94 1.98
C ILE A 259 33.08 -1.30 2.49
N ARG A 260 34.11 -1.36 1.62
CA ARG A 260 35.51 -1.62 2.02
C ARG A 260 36.03 -0.58 3.00
N GLU A 261 35.76 0.68 2.72
CA GLU A 261 36.13 1.79 3.60
C GLU A 261 35.45 1.69 4.97
N ALA A 262 34.14 1.36 4.97
CA ALA A 262 33.40 1.18 6.19
C ALA A 262 33.87 -0.04 7.00
N LEU A 263 34.31 -1.12 6.36
CA LEU A 263 34.87 -2.30 7.03
C LEU A 263 36.20 -2.03 7.75
N ARG A 264 36.87 -0.90 7.51
CA ARG A 264 38.07 -0.47 8.23
C ARG A 264 37.77 0.21 9.57
N GLN A 265 36.49 0.44 9.88
CA GLN A 265 36.10 1.02 11.15
C GLN A 265 36.23 -0.02 12.27
N ASP A 266 36.76 0.41 13.41
CA ASP A 266 36.99 -0.48 14.56
C ASP A 266 35.71 -0.86 15.29
N THR A 267 34.64 -0.08 15.10
CA THR A 267 33.35 -0.31 15.78
C THR A 267 32.22 -0.56 14.79
N ARG A 268 31.28 -1.42 15.20
CA ARG A 268 30.05 -1.66 14.44
C ARG A 268 29.25 -0.36 14.20
N GLN A 269 29.22 0.54 15.17
CA GLN A 269 28.53 1.82 15.03
C GLN A 269 29.20 2.73 13.98
N GLY A 270 30.55 2.75 13.97
CA GLY A 270 31.33 3.47 12.93
C GLY A 270 31.06 2.94 11.53
N PHE A 271 31.04 1.59 11.39
CA PHE A 271 30.69 0.91 10.14
C PHE A 271 29.30 1.29 9.64
N LEU A 272 28.28 1.22 10.50
CA LEU A 272 26.89 1.55 10.14
C LEU A 272 26.74 3.04 9.74
N ARG A 273 27.37 3.94 10.51
CA ARG A 273 27.29 5.38 10.27
C ARG A 273 27.93 5.75 8.94
N LEU A 274 29.15 5.28 8.69
CA LEU A 274 29.88 5.62 7.45
C LEU A 274 29.14 5.10 6.20
N LEU A 275 28.54 3.91 6.27
CA LEU A 275 27.72 3.40 5.18
C LEU A 275 26.45 4.22 4.96
N ALA A 276 25.78 4.63 6.03
CA ALA A 276 24.59 5.49 5.95
C ALA A 276 24.90 6.84 5.29
N GLU A 277 26.04 7.47 5.62
CA GLU A 277 26.52 8.71 4.99
C GLU A 277 26.75 8.55 3.47
N LYS A 278 27.13 7.34 3.05
CA LYS A 278 27.30 6.98 1.63
C LYS A 278 26.02 6.46 0.96
N GLY A 279 24.88 6.52 1.65
CA GLY A 279 23.59 6.08 1.13
C GLY A 279 23.44 4.57 1.02
N VAL A 280 24.28 3.79 1.71
CA VAL A 280 24.21 2.33 1.76
C VAL A 280 23.78 1.88 3.16
N VAL A 281 22.74 1.07 3.26
CA VAL A 281 22.25 0.57 4.54
C VAL A 281 22.43 -0.94 4.62
N PRO A 282 23.23 -1.46 5.56
CA PRO A 282 23.37 -2.90 5.81
C PRO A 282 22.28 -3.38 6.77
N ILE A 283 21.59 -4.45 6.41
CA ILE A 283 20.70 -5.21 7.28
C ILE A 283 21.47 -6.45 7.74
N LEU A 284 21.75 -6.51 9.03
CA LEU A 284 22.43 -7.62 9.66
C LEU A 284 21.39 -8.62 10.19
N TRP A 285 21.55 -9.88 9.83
CA TRP A 285 20.74 -10.97 10.32
C TRP A 285 21.52 -11.68 11.43
N GLU A 286 20.99 -11.61 12.64
CA GLU A 286 21.63 -12.14 13.84
C GLU A 286 20.74 -13.20 14.50
N ASN A 287 21.37 -14.18 15.14
CA ASN A 287 20.67 -15.10 16.00
C ASN A 287 20.58 -14.53 17.45
N GLU A 288 19.90 -15.23 18.34
CA GLU A 288 19.74 -14.83 19.75
C GLU A 288 21.07 -14.69 20.51
N GLN A 289 22.13 -15.34 20.02
CA GLN A 289 23.48 -15.29 20.58
C GLN A 289 24.32 -14.12 20.02
N GLY A 290 23.75 -13.26 19.16
CA GLY A 290 24.43 -12.13 18.54
C GLY A 290 25.36 -12.51 17.38
N VAL A 291 25.28 -13.76 16.88
CA VAL A 291 26.09 -14.21 15.72
C VAL A 291 25.47 -13.71 14.44
N ILE A 292 26.24 -12.96 13.65
CA ILE A 292 25.83 -12.45 12.34
C ILE A 292 25.91 -13.60 11.32
N TYR A 293 24.76 -14.14 10.91
CA TYR A 293 24.70 -15.22 9.91
C TYR A 293 24.33 -14.73 8.50
N GLY A 294 23.95 -13.47 8.34
CA GLY A 294 23.60 -12.90 7.06
C GLY A 294 23.76 -11.38 7.01
N VAL A 295 24.05 -10.85 5.83
CA VAL A 295 24.04 -9.42 5.56
C VAL A 295 23.38 -9.13 4.21
N THR A 296 22.54 -8.12 4.18
CA THR A 296 21.92 -7.58 2.97
C THR A 296 22.23 -6.09 2.93
N TYR A 297 22.86 -5.62 1.85
CA TYR A 297 23.14 -4.21 1.63
C TYR A 297 22.03 -3.61 0.75
N ILE A 298 21.57 -2.44 1.10
CA ILE A 298 20.60 -1.66 0.36
C ILE A 298 21.27 -0.36 -0.04
N ASP A 299 21.53 -0.22 -1.32
CA ASP A 299 22.10 1.00 -1.90
C ASP A 299 20.94 1.88 -2.43
N HIS A 300 20.70 2.97 -1.75
CA HIS A 300 19.64 3.93 -2.11
C HIS A 300 20.01 4.75 -3.34
N GLY A 301 21.29 4.96 -3.63
CA GLY A 301 21.77 5.68 -4.81
C GLY A 301 21.45 4.91 -6.09
N SER A 302 21.87 3.66 -6.18
CA SER A 302 21.58 2.77 -7.32
C SER A 302 20.21 2.10 -7.22
N ARG A 303 19.49 2.25 -6.10
CA ARG A 303 18.23 1.56 -5.79
C ARG A 303 18.32 0.04 -5.95
N THR A 304 19.38 -0.53 -5.43
CA THR A 304 19.70 -1.96 -5.59
C THR A 304 19.88 -2.62 -4.23
N VAL A 305 19.38 -3.84 -4.11
CA VAL A 305 19.48 -4.65 -2.90
C VAL A 305 20.24 -5.93 -3.23
N PHE A 306 21.22 -6.27 -2.41
CA PHE A 306 22.05 -7.45 -2.65
C PHE A 306 22.56 -8.08 -1.36
N LYS A 307 22.73 -9.41 -1.39
CA LYS A 307 23.41 -10.14 -0.31
C LYS A 307 24.91 -9.85 -0.32
N GLY A 308 25.50 -9.74 0.85
CA GLY A 308 26.94 -9.53 0.97
C GLY A 308 27.77 -10.60 0.25
N SER A 309 27.42 -11.88 0.37
CA SER A 309 28.08 -12.98 -0.34
C SER A 309 28.01 -12.90 -1.87
N ALA A 310 27.06 -12.14 -2.41
CA ALA A 310 26.93 -11.91 -3.86
C ALA A 310 27.81 -10.77 -4.37
N LEU A 311 28.28 -9.90 -3.48
CA LEU A 311 29.26 -8.85 -3.79
C LEU A 311 30.68 -9.37 -3.77
N GLY A 312 30.99 -10.34 -2.90
CA GLY A 312 32.29 -10.95 -2.70
C GLY A 312 32.41 -11.52 -1.29
N ARG A 313 33.42 -12.39 -1.09
CA ARG A 313 33.69 -13.01 0.22
C ARG A 313 33.99 -11.97 1.29
N GLU A 314 34.68 -10.90 0.93
CA GLU A 314 35.05 -9.79 1.82
C GLU A 314 33.84 -9.02 2.41
N PHE A 315 32.67 -9.05 1.72
CA PHE A 315 31.45 -8.38 2.16
C PHE A 315 30.45 -9.33 2.85
N SER A 316 30.88 -10.55 3.13
CA SER A 316 30.02 -11.59 3.69
C SER A 316 29.77 -11.41 5.19
N ALA A 317 28.71 -12.07 5.68
CA ALA A 317 28.37 -12.08 7.10
C ALA A 317 29.50 -12.67 7.97
N SER A 318 30.30 -13.63 7.46
CA SER A 318 31.42 -14.22 8.20
C SER A 318 32.52 -13.19 8.50
N VAL A 319 32.77 -12.26 7.59
CA VAL A 319 33.71 -11.16 7.82
C VAL A 319 33.16 -10.19 8.86
N LEU A 320 31.91 -9.78 8.73
CA LEU A 320 31.24 -8.90 9.68
C LEU A 320 31.15 -9.54 11.08
N ASN A 321 30.89 -10.84 11.15
CA ASN A 321 30.85 -11.53 12.43
C ASN A 321 32.24 -11.58 13.09
N ARG A 322 33.31 -11.74 12.32
CA ARG A 322 34.67 -11.69 12.84
C ARG A 322 35.07 -10.30 13.32
N LEU A 323 34.61 -9.22 12.64
CA LEU A 323 34.95 -7.85 13.00
C LEU A 323 34.07 -7.29 14.11
N TYR A 324 32.77 -7.60 14.08
CA TYR A 324 31.77 -6.94 14.92
C TYR A 324 30.82 -7.89 15.66
N GLY A 325 30.99 -9.21 15.50
CA GLY A 325 30.18 -10.21 16.21
C GLY A 325 30.59 -10.33 17.67
N THR A 326 29.67 -10.80 18.49
CA THR A 326 29.98 -11.16 19.89
C THR A 326 30.96 -12.32 19.87
N PRO A 327 32.12 -12.27 20.60
CA PRO A 327 33.01 -13.40 20.70
C PRO A 327 32.26 -14.61 21.25
N LEU A 328 32.21 -15.70 20.49
CA LEU A 328 31.71 -16.97 21.02
C LEU A 328 32.69 -17.43 22.14
N PRO A 329 32.18 -17.86 23.31
CA PRO A 329 33.04 -18.55 24.27
C PRO A 329 33.69 -19.73 23.55
N MET A 330 35.03 -19.85 23.66
CA MET A 330 35.80 -20.94 23.05
C MET A 330 35.36 -22.25 23.68
N THR A 331 34.39 -22.91 23.08
CA THR A 331 34.14 -24.34 23.30
C THR A 331 35.00 -25.12 22.31
N ILE A 332 35.94 -25.85 22.82
CA ILE A 332 36.79 -26.83 22.10
C ILE A 332 35.84 -27.80 21.37
N PRO A 333 35.98 -28.04 20.07
CA PRO A 333 35.09 -28.95 19.38
C PRO A 333 35.40 -30.40 19.75
N HIS A 334 34.54 -30.98 20.58
CA HIS A 334 34.34 -32.41 20.52
C HIS A 334 33.34 -32.66 19.39
N GLY A 335 33.79 -33.38 18.37
CA GLY A 335 32.99 -33.67 17.21
C GLY A 335 31.74 -34.46 17.57
N ASP A 336 30.64 -34.06 17.02
CA ASP A 336 29.69 -35.03 16.51
C ASP A 336 28.79 -34.39 15.42
N ALA A 337 28.50 -35.20 14.42
CA ALA A 337 27.80 -34.84 13.22
C ALA A 337 26.30 -34.97 13.45
N SER A 338 25.60 -33.86 13.79
CA SER A 338 24.12 -33.82 13.74
C SER A 338 23.54 -32.41 13.59
N LEU A 339 24.04 -31.61 12.67
CA LEU A 339 23.49 -30.29 12.36
C LEU A 339 22.58 -30.28 11.11
N LYS A 340 21.85 -31.35 10.83
CA LYS A 340 20.94 -31.41 9.66
C LYS A 340 19.44 -31.34 9.99
N GLU A 341 19.00 -31.39 11.23
CA GLU A 341 17.57 -31.54 11.54
C GLU A 341 16.88 -30.36 12.26
N GLU A 342 17.60 -29.34 12.70
CA GLU A 342 16.96 -28.19 13.38
C GLU A 342 16.43 -27.06 12.47
N ARG A 343 16.50 -27.25 11.16
CA ARG A 343 15.97 -26.23 10.19
C ARG A 343 14.45 -26.26 9.99
N ALA A 344 13.73 -27.15 10.63
CA ALA A 344 12.30 -27.41 10.35
C ALA A 344 11.33 -27.06 11.49
N ARG A 345 11.79 -26.69 12.68
CA ARG A 345 10.88 -26.50 13.83
C ARG A 345 10.56 -25.05 14.25
N GLY A 346 11.12 -24.04 13.60
CA GLY A 346 10.84 -22.62 13.90
C GLY A 346 9.66 -22.00 13.15
N GLU A 347 9.08 -22.69 12.16
CA GLU A 347 8.07 -22.10 11.25
C GLU A 347 6.62 -22.55 11.49
N THR A 348 6.36 -23.47 12.39
CA THR A 348 5.00 -24.09 12.50
C THR A 348 4.02 -23.32 13.41
N GLY A 349 4.48 -22.45 14.28
CA GLY A 349 3.58 -21.67 15.15
C GLY A 349 2.93 -20.43 14.51
N LEU A 350 3.44 -19.96 13.39
CA LEU A 350 2.94 -18.76 12.70
C LEU A 350 1.89 -19.07 11.61
N ALA A 351 1.80 -20.32 11.19
CA ALA A 351 0.89 -20.73 10.12
C ALA A 351 -0.59 -20.78 10.57
N GLU A 352 -0.85 -21.11 11.82
CA GLU A 352 -2.23 -21.22 12.33
C GLU A 352 -2.94 -19.88 12.47
N GLY A 353 -2.25 -18.83 12.91
CA GLY A 353 -2.82 -17.48 12.99
C GLY A 353 -3.06 -16.81 11.62
N LEU A 354 -2.37 -17.27 10.58
CA LEU A 354 -2.52 -16.74 9.22
C LEU A 354 -3.65 -17.43 8.44
N LEU A 355 -3.99 -18.67 8.78
CA LEU A 355 -5.14 -19.39 8.22
C LEU A 355 -6.44 -18.69 8.58
N ASP A 356 -6.55 -18.13 9.76
CA ASP A 356 -7.73 -17.37 10.22
C ASP A 356 -7.95 -16.09 9.38
N ILE A 357 -6.88 -15.41 8.96
CA ILE A 357 -6.98 -14.20 8.10
C ILE A 357 -7.48 -14.56 6.69
N LEU A 358 -7.16 -15.76 6.20
CA LEU A 358 -7.55 -16.19 4.84
C LEU A 358 -8.94 -16.84 4.80
N THR A 359 -9.39 -17.40 5.91
CA THR A 359 -10.71 -18.06 6.01
C THR A 359 -11.81 -17.11 6.44
N THR A 360 -11.45 -15.96 7.03
CA THR A 360 -12.46 -14.93 7.31
C THR A 360 -12.88 -14.33 5.97
N GLU A 361 -14.08 -14.67 5.53
CA GLU A 361 -14.80 -13.90 4.51
C GLU A 361 -14.66 -12.42 4.88
N SER A 362 -14.39 -11.58 3.91
CA SER A 362 -14.25 -10.12 4.07
C SER A 362 -15.45 -9.62 4.88
N ARG A 363 -15.29 -9.50 6.19
CA ARG A 363 -16.30 -8.78 6.96
C ARG A 363 -16.25 -7.32 6.48
N PRO A 364 -17.40 -6.74 6.16
CA PRO A 364 -17.49 -5.29 5.91
C PRO A 364 -16.89 -4.58 7.11
N TYR A 365 -16.25 -3.45 6.85
CA TYR A 365 -15.79 -2.53 7.88
C TYR A 365 -16.93 -2.30 8.90
N PRO A 366 -16.68 -2.20 10.21
CA PRO A 366 -17.70 -1.78 11.16
C PRO A 366 -18.15 -0.36 10.78
N GLY A 367 -19.28 -0.27 10.09
CA GLY A 367 -19.83 0.95 9.48
C GLY A 367 -20.56 0.70 8.15
N GLU A 368 -20.32 -0.44 7.47
CA GLU A 368 -21.18 -0.90 6.39
C GLU A 368 -22.18 -1.94 6.94
N GLU A 369 -23.16 -1.49 7.70
CA GLU A 369 -24.41 -2.21 7.79
C GLU A 369 -25.03 -2.21 6.39
N THR A 370 -25.00 -3.36 5.74
CA THR A 370 -25.81 -3.59 4.55
C THR A 370 -27.27 -3.47 4.95
N VAL A 371 -27.84 -2.30 4.74
CA VAL A 371 -29.28 -2.14 4.73
C VAL A 371 -29.77 -3.03 3.58
N GLU A 372 -30.32 -4.20 3.90
CA GLU A 372 -31.07 -5.02 2.95
C GLU A 372 -32.31 -4.21 2.53
N GLY A 373 -32.15 -3.45 1.44
CA GLY A 373 -33.29 -2.85 0.76
C GLY A 373 -34.17 -3.95 0.15
N PRO A 374 -35.47 -3.66 -0.12
CA PRO A 374 -36.48 -4.64 -0.53
C PRO A 374 -36.25 -5.28 -1.92
N TYR A 375 -35.06 -5.26 -2.46
CA TYR A 375 -34.74 -5.75 -3.81
C TYR A 375 -33.97 -7.06 -3.78
N GLY A 376 -34.75 -8.16 -3.72
CA GLY A 376 -34.23 -9.52 -3.82
C GLY A 376 -33.47 -9.80 -5.11
N LYS A 377 -32.40 -10.58 -5.00
CA LYS A 377 -31.53 -11.06 -6.09
C LYS A 377 -32.33 -11.74 -7.20
N ARG A 378 -32.45 -11.12 -8.38
CA ARG A 378 -32.94 -11.79 -9.59
C ARG A 378 -31.88 -12.73 -10.13
N LYS A 379 -32.18 -14.05 -10.14
CA LYS A 379 -31.37 -15.09 -10.81
C LYS A 379 -31.27 -14.80 -12.30
N LYS A 380 -30.02 -14.73 -12.83
CA LYS A 380 -29.76 -14.66 -14.28
C LYS A 380 -30.34 -15.90 -14.99
N LYS A 381 -31.33 -15.73 -15.87
CA LYS A 381 -31.77 -16.78 -16.81
C LYS A 381 -30.66 -17.06 -17.82
N ARG A 382 -30.17 -18.31 -17.87
CA ARG A 382 -29.30 -18.81 -18.95
C ARG A 382 -30.08 -18.75 -20.26
N LYS A 383 -29.58 -18.03 -21.28
CA LYS A 383 -30.07 -18.12 -22.65
C LYS A 383 -29.79 -19.53 -23.20
N ARG A 384 -30.82 -20.28 -23.51
CA ARG A 384 -30.72 -21.50 -24.29
C ARG A 384 -30.39 -21.13 -25.74
N ARG A 385 -29.29 -21.67 -26.28
CA ARG A 385 -29.03 -21.67 -27.72
C ARG A 385 -30.07 -22.60 -28.39
N GLY A 386 -30.83 -22.05 -29.33
CA GLY A 386 -31.68 -22.83 -30.22
C GLY A 386 -30.84 -23.56 -31.30
N PRO A 387 -31.37 -24.64 -31.91
CA PRO A 387 -30.63 -25.38 -32.92
C PRO A 387 -30.57 -24.67 -34.23
N HIS A 388 -29.40 -24.74 -34.92
CA HIS A 388 -29.23 -24.38 -36.33
C HIS A 388 -29.91 -25.46 -37.17
N ILE A 389 -30.74 -25.04 -38.10
CA ILE A 389 -31.22 -25.82 -39.25
C ILE A 389 -30.79 -25.06 -40.52
N GLY A 390 -30.21 -25.84 -41.44
CA GLY A 390 -30.03 -25.50 -42.85
C GLY A 390 -28.77 -24.76 -43.23
#